data_fd70a22d022626bff6327ae229d4fe0f
#
_entry.id   fd70a22d022626bff6327ae229d4fe0f
#
_cell.length_a   1.000
_cell.length_b   1.000
_cell.length_c   1.000
_cell.angle_alpha   90.00
_cell.angle_beta   90.00
_cell.angle_gamma   90.00
#
_symmetry.space_group_name_H-M   'P 1'
#
loop_
_entity.id
_entity.type
_entity.pdbx_description
1 polymer ?
#
loop_
_entity_poly.entity_id
_entity_poly.type
_entity_poly.pdbx_seq_one_letter_code
_entity_poly.pdbx_strand_id
1 'polypeptide(L)'
;KGFGVMKYRDMCGEKVSVLGLGCMRLPTVKKDGENIIDEQAFLEMTDYSVKNGINYFDTAFGYHNGTSEIELGKVIKELGIRDRIFIADKLPPWNINADGDVEKVFQTQLNKVQTDYFDFFLLHNMTKEFWDGKIADLDVLNHVKEFKKQGRIRHLGFSFHDDLETFKRIIDSSDGAFEFCQIQLNYADAASNFQAGLEGLKYASDNGLSVVIMEPLKGGKLVVLPEHVSKILPEGRTIVENALDFLWDMKKISILLSGMGSMEQLKDNIKYASRSDVGMLSEDEKKRIMEAGDIFNQGARVQCTGCRYCMPCPANIDIPEIFKLYNEQALTYTWEDEPSKKYLDMEYKADACVKCRNCVSHCPQNFDIPKLLEEAGESLSK
;
A
#
# COMPACT_ATOMS: atom_id res chain seq x y z
N LYS A 1 14.62 28.30 4.03
CA LYS A 1 13.55 28.25 5.06
C LYS A 1 13.38 26.78 5.39
N GLY A 2 13.69 26.37 6.65
CA GLY A 2 13.52 24.98 7.07
C GLY A 2 12.04 24.60 7.01
N PHE A 3 11.77 23.34 6.62
CA PHE A 3 10.44 22.76 6.73
C PHE A 3 9.98 22.78 8.22
N GLY A 4 8.68 22.80 8.47
CA GLY A 4 8.14 22.64 9.83
C GLY A 4 8.62 21.33 10.48
N VAL A 5 8.47 21.21 11.78
CA VAL A 5 8.81 19.98 12.52
C VAL A 5 7.82 18.88 12.17
N MET A 6 8.32 17.65 11.90
CA MET A 6 7.47 16.48 11.66
C MET A 6 6.39 16.34 12.76
N LYS A 7 5.17 16.04 12.37
CA LYS A 7 4.09 15.74 13.30
C LYS A 7 4.10 14.27 13.69
N TYR A 8 3.65 13.99 14.91
CA TYR A 8 3.62 12.63 15.45
C TYR A 8 2.24 12.33 16.05
N ARG A 9 1.86 11.05 15.98
CA ARG A 9 0.64 10.53 16.63
C ARG A 9 0.98 9.28 17.45
N ASP A 10 0.08 8.93 18.34
CA ASP A 10 0.17 7.67 19.07
C ASP A 10 -0.22 6.49 18.17
N MET A 11 0.53 5.40 18.29
CA MET A 11 0.23 4.10 17.68
C MET A 11 0.67 3.01 18.65
N CYS A 12 -0.27 2.31 19.26
CA CYS A 12 0.00 1.25 20.24
C CYS A 12 0.87 1.73 21.44
N GLY A 13 0.77 3.01 21.82
CA GLY A 13 1.59 3.63 22.87
C GLY A 13 2.95 4.17 22.40
N GLU A 14 3.31 3.97 21.14
CA GLU A 14 4.53 4.50 20.53
C GLU A 14 4.26 5.83 19.80
N LYS A 15 5.24 6.74 19.83
CA LYS A 15 5.15 8.04 19.15
C LYS A 15 5.69 7.94 17.72
N VAL A 16 4.79 7.75 16.75
CA VAL A 16 5.15 7.57 15.35
C VAL A 16 4.93 8.83 14.51
N SER A 17 5.78 9.03 13.48
CA SER A 17 5.59 10.10 12.51
C SER A 17 4.29 9.90 11.71
N VAL A 18 3.55 10.97 11.44
CA VAL A 18 2.29 10.89 10.65
C VAL A 18 2.49 10.44 9.21
N LEU A 19 3.73 10.45 8.74
CA LEU A 19 4.18 9.95 7.45
C LEU A 19 5.18 8.81 7.68
N GLY A 20 4.92 7.64 7.11
CA GLY A 20 5.83 6.51 7.08
C GLY A 20 6.44 6.30 5.70
N LEU A 21 7.67 5.79 5.65
CA LEU A 21 8.34 5.39 4.42
C LEU A 21 7.90 3.98 4.03
N GLY A 22 7.11 3.87 2.95
CA GLY A 22 6.72 2.58 2.37
C GLY A 22 7.77 2.07 1.40
N CYS A 23 8.38 0.91 1.68
CA CYS A 23 9.45 0.34 0.88
C CYS A 23 8.97 -0.51 -0.32
N MET A 24 7.69 -0.44 -0.68
CA MET A 24 7.17 -1.11 -1.88
C MET A 24 7.57 -0.39 -3.19
N ARG A 25 7.87 0.90 -3.14
CA ARG A 25 8.17 1.73 -4.32
C ARG A 25 9.47 2.51 -4.12
N LEU A 26 10.54 1.80 -3.75
CA LEU A 26 11.86 2.40 -3.60
C LEU A 26 12.40 2.91 -4.95
N PRO A 27 13.36 3.86 -4.94
CA PRO A 27 14.01 4.31 -6.16
C PRO A 27 14.66 3.13 -6.89
N THR A 28 14.55 3.10 -8.21
CA THR A 28 15.09 2.00 -9.03
C THR A 28 15.93 2.54 -10.18
N VAL A 29 16.91 1.72 -10.59
CA VAL A 29 17.71 1.91 -11.80
C VAL A 29 17.59 0.68 -12.69
N LYS A 30 17.76 0.85 -14.00
CA LYS A 30 17.86 -0.27 -14.94
C LYS A 30 19.27 -0.85 -14.94
N LYS A 31 19.37 -2.15 -14.66
CA LYS A 31 20.63 -2.91 -14.79
C LYS A 31 20.31 -4.23 -15.48
N ASP A 32 21.03 -4.52 -16.54
CA ASP A 32 20.87 -5.74 -17.37
C ASP A 32 19.41 -5.98 -17.83
N GLY A 33 18.66 -4.89 -18.06
CA GLY A 33 17.26 -4.94 -18.49
C GLY A 33 16.22 -5.01 -17.36
N GLU A 34 16.65 -5.25 -16.11
CA GLU A 34 15.79 -5.33 -14.93
C GLU A 34 15.80 -4.01 -14.12
N ASN A 35 14.68 -3.72 -13.49
CA ASN A 35 14.59 -2.63 -12.51
C ASN A 35 15.04 -3.17 -11.15
N ILE A 36 16.20 -2.71 -10.68
CA ILE A 36 16.73 -3.01 -9.34
C ILE A 36 16.67 -1.77 -8.46
N ILE A 37 16.69 -1.94 -7.14
CA ILE A 37 16.74 -0.82 -6.19
C ILE A 37 18.04 -0.03 -6.43
N ASP A 38 17.91 1.29 -6.50
CA ASP A 38 19.06 2.23 -6.48
C ASP A 38 19.52 2.38 -5.02
N GLU A 39 20.53 1.60 -4.64
CA GLU A 39 21.06 1.54 -3.28
C GLU A 39 21.51 2.91 -2.77
N GLN A 40 22.19 3.69 -3.61
CA GLN A 40 22.70 5.01 -3.23
C GLN A 40 21.55 6.01 -3.02
N ALA A 41 20.59 6.05 -3.94
CA ALA A 41 19.42 6.91 -3.81
C ALA A 41 18.59 6.53 -2.58
N PHE A 42 18.42 5.23 -2.30
CA PHE A 42 17.69 4.76 -1.13
C PHE A 42 18.42 5.12 0.19
N LEU A 43 19.74 4.99 0.24
CA LEU A 43 20.55 5.41 1.39
C LEU A 43 20.37 6.91 1.67
N GLU A 44 20.51 7.76 0.66
CA GLU A 44 20.33 9.21 0.78
C GLU A 44 18.90 9.59 1.21
N MET A 45 17.90 8.93 0.65
CA MET A 45 16.49 9.15 1.02
C MET A 45 16.20 8.72 2.45
N THR A 46 16.78 7.60 2.91
CA THR A 46 16.62 7.13 4.29
C THR A 46 17.27 8.08 5.29
N ASP A 47 18.50 8.51 5.02
CA ASP A 47 19.20 9.48 5.86
C ASP A 47 18.42 10.80 5.95
N TYR A 48 17.93 11.30 4.80
CA TYR A 48 17.10 12.50 4.76
C TYR A 48 15.78 12.32 5.53
N SER A 49 15.12 11.16 5.40
CA SER A 49 13.89 10.83 6.11
C SER A 49 14.04 10.91 7.61
N VAL A 50 15.05 10.23 8.15
CA VAL A 50 15.31 10.19 9.60
C VAL A 50 15.75 11.55 10.15
N LYS A 51 16.57 12.30 9.41
CA LYS A 51 16.96 13.68 9.78
C LYS A 51 15.79 14.65 9.82
N ASN A 52 14.74 14.38 9.03
CA ASN A 52 13.52 15.19 9.00
C ASN A 52 12.35 14.59 9.79
N GLY A 53 12.62 13.59 10.65
CA GLY A 53 11.70 13.10 11.66
C GLY A 53 10.80 11.94 11.25
N ILE A 54 10.95 11.36 10.06
CA ILE A 54 10.29 10.08 9.74
C ILE A 54 10.95 8.99 10.60
N ASN A 55 10.14 8.25 11.34
CA ASN A 55 10.61 7.17 12.20
C ASN A 55 9.88 5.84 11.99
N TYR A 56 9.04 5.70 10.97
CA TYR A 56 8.33 4.46 10.65
C TYR A 56 8.63 4.02 9.22
N PHE A 57 9.14 2.79 9.09
CA PHE A 57 9.56 2.16 7.84
C PHE A 57 8.79 0.87 7.65
N ASP A 58 8.09 0.74 6.51
CA ASP A 58 7.23 -0.40 6.20
C ASP A 58 7.79 -1.19 5.02
N THR A 59 8.08 -2.46 5.23
CA THR A 59 8.53 -3.39 4.19
C THR A 59 7.66 -4.64 4.15
N ALA A 60 7.98 -5.59 3.26
CA ALA A 60 7.38 -6.92 3.21
C ALA A 60 8.27 -7.90 2.44
N PHE A 61 8.08 -9.19 2.72
CA PHE A 61 8.86 -10.31 2.18
C PHE A 61 9.00 -10.31 0.65
N GLY A 62 7.95 -9.93 -0.09
CA GLY A 62 7.92 -9.96 -1.55
C GLY A 62 8.24 -8.64 -2.25
N TYR A 63 8.45 -7.54 -1.52
CA TYR A 63 8.69 -6.24 -2.14
C TYR A 63 10.00 -6.22 -2.92
N HIS A 64 9.98 -5.60 -4.12
CA HIS A 64 11.12 -5.60 -5.05
C HIS A 64 11.71 -6.99 -5.29
N ASN A 65 10.85 -7.97 -5.59
CA ASN A 65 11.25 -9.36 -5.80
C ASN A 65 12.03 -9.96 -4.61
N GLY A 66 11.70 -9.54 -3.39
CA GLY A 66 12.29 -10.02 -2.14
C GLY A 66 13.59 -9.34 -1.73
N THR A 67 13.98 -8.25 -2.41
CA THR A 67 15.21 -7.49 -2.09
C THR A 67 14.98 -6.30 -1.15
N SER A 68 13.74 -5.81 -0.99
CA SER A 68 13.42 -4.64 -0.16
C SER A 68 13.89 -4.78 1.29
N GLU A 69 13.67 -5.92 1.94
CA GLU A 69 14.12 -6.19 3.31
C GLU A 69 15.64 -6.19 3.42
N ILE A 70 16.35 -6.73 2.42
CA ILE A 70 17.82 -6.78 2.37
C ILE A 70 18.39 -5.37 2.29
N GLU A 71 17.86 -4.55 1.38
CA GLU A 71 18.35 -3.19 1.19
C GLU A 71 18.02 -2.30 2.41
N LEU A 72 16.83 -2.48 3.02
CA LEU A 72 16.48 -1.79 4.26
C LEU A 72 17.47 -2.15 5.38
N GLY A 73 17.80 -3.42 5.54
CA GLY A 73 18.77 -3.88 6.55
C GLY A 73 20.17 -3.29 6.33
N LYS A 74 20.66 -3.23 5.08
CA LYS A 74 21.94 -2.60 4.73
C LYS A 74 21.96 -1.13 5.14
N VAL A 75 20.93 -0.38 4.73
CA VAL A 75 20.85 1.06 4.98
C VAL A 75 20.73 1.37 6.48
N ILE A 76 19.91 0.62 7.23
CA ILE A 76 19.79 0.77 8.68
C ILE A 76 21.13 0.57 9.37
N LYS A 77 21.87 -0.46 8.99
CA LYS A 77 23.18 -0.78 9.55
C LYS A 77 24.22 0.29 9.20
N GLU A 78 24.26 0.72 7.94
CA GLU A 78 25.22 1.73 7.47
C GLU A 78 25.02 3.08 8.18
N LEU A 79 23.76 3.50 8.36
CA LEU A 79 23.43 4.76 9.03
C LEU A 79 23.42 4.64 10.58
N GLY A 80 23.45 3.43 11.13
CA GLY A 80 23.39 3.20 12.59
C GLY A 80 22.09 3.73 13.22
N ILE A 81 20.94 3.52 12.55
CA ILE A 81 19.67 4.18 12.93
C ILE A 81 18.63 3.25 13.57
N ARG A 82 18.96 1.96 13.82
CA ARG A 82 17.98 0.96 14.32
C ARG A 82 17.18 1.46 15.53
N ASP A 83 17.83 2.10 16.49
CA ASP A 83 17.20 2.59 17.72
C ASP A 83 16.42 3.90 17.55
N ARG A 84 16.44 4.48 16.37
CA ARG A 84 15.77 5.75 16.04
C ARG A 84 14.52 5.57 15.20
N ILE A 85 14.25 4.34 14.76
CA ILE A 85 13.16 4.02 13.84
C ILE A 85 12.37 2.80 14.32
N PHE A 86 11.13 2.74 13.88
CA PHE A 86 10.27 1.58 13.97
C PHE A 86 10.25 0.87 12.62
N ILE A 87 10.40 -0.45 12.64
CA ILE A 87 10.34 -1.31 11.45
C ILE A 87 9.04 -2.10 11.50
N ALA A 88 8.25 -1.99 10.44
CA ALA A 88 7.10 -2.83 10.16
C ALA A 88 7.43 -3.83 9.05
N ASP A 89 7.19 -5.11 9.31
CA ASP A 89 7.33 -6.17 8.32
C ASP A 89 6.12 -7.12 8.35
N LYS A 90 5.97 -7.97 7.33
CA LYS A 90 4.72 -8.70 7.10
C LYS A 90 4.97 -10.16 6.77
N LEU A 91 4.32 -11.07 7.49
CA LEU A 91 4.34 -12.52 7.22
C LEU A 91 3.49 -12.84 5.99
N PRO A 92 4.07 -13.35 4.90
CA PRO A 92 3.33 -13.69 3.69
C PRO A 92 2.60 -15.04 3.83
N PRO A 93 1.25 -15.09 3.91
CA PRO A 93 0.52 -16.35 4.11
C PRO A 93 0.69 -17.33 2.94
N TRP A 94 0.94 -16.84 1.73
CA TRP A 94 1.18 -17.68 0.56
C TRP A 94 2.50 -18.47 0.61
N ASN A 95 3.44 -18.11 1.49
CA ASN A 95 4.68 -18.84 1.73
C ASN A 95 4.57 -19.85 2.90
N ILE A 96 3.44 -19.91 3.58
CA ILE A 96 3.19 -20.83 4.69
C ILE A 96 2.39 -22.01 4.16
N ASN A 97 3.00 -23.20 4.10
CA ASN A 97 2.38 -24.40 3.53
C ASN A 97 2.45 -25.61 4.46
N ALA A 98 3.25 -25.56 5.51
CA ALA A 98 3.44 -26.65 6.48
C ALA A 98 3.78 -26.08 7.86
N ASP A 99 3.64 -26.92 8.87
CA ASP A 99 4.15 -26.64 10.20
C ASP A 99 5.66 -26.36 10.16
N GLY A 100 6.06 -25.30 10.88
CA GLY A 100 7.45 -24.81 10.89
C GLY A 100 7.78 -23.76 9.81
N ASP A 101 6.96 -23.58 8.78
CA ASP A 101 7.20 -22.53 7.77
C ASP A 101 7.08 -21.12 8.38
N VAL A 102 6.20 -20.92 9.37
CA VAL A 102 6.04 -19.64 10.06
C VAL A 102 7.35 -19.18 10.70
N GLU A 103 8.00 -20.05 11.48
CA GLU A 103 9.30 -19.77 12.11
C GLU A 103 10.39 -19.55 11.06
N LYS A 104 10.46 -20.39 10.03
CA LYS A 104 11.45 -20.30 8.97
C LYS A 104 11.34 -18.99 8.19
N VAL A 105 10.13 -18.59 7.79
CA VAL A 105 9.90 -17.33 7.07
C VAL A 105 10.24 -16.14 7.96
N PHE A 106 9.74 -16.13 9.19
CA PHE A 106 10.01 -15.06 10.15
C PHE A 106 11.50 -14.89 10.43
N GLN A 107 12.23 -16.00 10.66
CA GLN A 107 13.68 -15.94 10.86
C GLN A 107 14.42 -15.43 9.59
N THR A 108 13.92 -15.79 8.39
CA THR A 108 14.47 -15.27 7.13
C THR A 108 14.30 -13.76 7.05
N GLN A 109 13.15 -13.22 7.45
CA GLN A 109 12.88 -11.78 7.49
C GLN A 109 13.81 -11.05 8.45
N LEU A 110 13.96 -11.55 9.69
CA LEU A 110 14.91 -10.99 10.65
C LEU A 110 16.35 -10.95 10.10
N ASN A 111 16.77 -12.03 9.44
CA ASN A 111 18.11 -12.12 8.85
C ASN A 111 18.30 -11.12 7.69
N LYS A 112 17.29 -10.95 6.83
CA LYS A 112 17.33 -10.01 5.71
C LYS A 112 17.41 -8.55 6.20
N VAL A 113 16.58 -8.19 7.18
CA VAL A 113 16.57 -6.84 7.78
C VAL A 113 17.76 -6.62 8.72
N GLN A 114 18.50 -7.68 9.08
CA GLN A 114 19.62 -7.67 10.05
C GLN A 114 19.21 -7.12 11.42
N THR A 115 18.09 -7.59 11.97
CA THR A 115 17.55 -7.19 13.27
C THR A 115 17.11 -8.40 14.08
N ASP A 116 17.04 -8.28 15.41
CA ASP A 116 16.61 -9.34 16.30
C ASP A 116 15.10 -9.29 16.59
N TYR A 117 14.44 -8.20 16.24
CA TYR A 117 13.00 -8.00 16.46
C TYR A 117 12.40 -7.01 15.46
N PHE A 118 11.08 -7.13 15.25
CA PHE A 118 10.27 -6.12 14.59
C PHE A 118 9.47 -5.32 15.60
N ASP A 119 9.38 -4.00 15.38
CA ASP A 119 8.55 -3.13 16.22
C ASP A 119 7.06 -3.37 15.92
N PHE A 120 6.72 -3.49 14.65
CA PHE A 120 5.39 -3.78 14.16
C PHE A 120 5.44 -4.98 13.20
N PHE A 121 4.62 -5.99 13.44
CA PHE A 121 4.59 -7.15 12.57
C PHE A 121 3.16 -7.49 12.17
N LEU A 122 2.94 -7.77 10.89
CA LEU A 122 1.60 -7.94 10.35
C LEU A 122 1.43 -9.33 9.70
N LEU A 123 0.23 -9.90 9.83
CA LEU A 123 -0.21 -10.92 8.88
C LEU A 123 -0.51 -10.20 7.56
N HIS A 124 0.16 -10.60 6.47
CA HIS A 124 0.14 -9.86 5.20
C HIS A 124 -1.08 -10.19 4.37
N ASN A 125 -1.76 -9.15 3.84
CA ASN A 125 -2.84 -9.29 2.85
C ASN A 125 -3.98 -10.20 3.31
N MET A 126 -4.50 -9.97 4.52
CA MET A 126 -5.60 -10.78 5.03
C MET A 126 -6.85 -10.62 4.19
N THR A 127 -7.34 -11.76 3.75
CA THR A 127 -8.62 -11.97 3.06
C THR A 127 -9.38 -13.08 3.76
N LYS A 128 -10.63 -13.27 3.38
CA LYS A 128 -11.44 -14.41 3.87
C LYS A 128 -10.74 -15.75 3.61
N GLU A 129 -10.20 -15.92 2.40
CA GLU A 129 -9.51 -17.16 2.00
C GLU A 129 -8.30 -17.46 2.89
N PHE A 130 -7.42 -16.46 3.13
CA PHE A 130 -6.27 -16.67 3.99
C PHE A 130 -6.65 -16.87 5.45
N TRP A 131 -7.62 -16.09 5.96
CA TRP A 131 -8.03 -16.17 7.36
C TRP A 131 -8.67 -17.51 7.70
N ASP A 132 -9.63 -17.97 6.88
CA ASP A 132 -10.35 -19.23 7.09
C ASP A 132 -9.52 -20.47 6.73
N GLY A 133 -8.54 -20.32 5.83
CA GLY A 133 -7.65 -21.39 5.40
C GLY A 133 -6.32 -21.36 6.17
N LYS A 134 -5.26 -20.91 5.52
CA LYS A 134 -3.88 -21.03 6.03
C LYS A 134 -3.66 -20.51 7.44
N ILE A 135 -4.29 -19.39 7.83
CA ILE A 135 -4.11 -18.83 9.18
C ILE A 135 -4.73 -19.75 10.22
N ALA A 136 -5.95 -20.27 9.96
CA ALA A 136 -6.63 -21.19 10.87
C ALA A 136 -6.02 -22.60 10.82
N ASP A 137 -5.84 -23.18 9.63
CA ASP A 137 -5.40 -24.57 9.44
C ASP A 137 -3.99 -24.85 9.97
N LEU A 138 -3.09 -23.85 9.88
CA LEU A 138 -1.69 -23.97 10.31
C LEU A 138 -1.39 -23.21 11.61
N ASP A 139 -2.42 -22.83 12.34
CA ASP A 139 -2.33 -22.16 13.65
C ASP A 139 -1.38 -20.93 13.67
N VAL A 140 -1.31 -20.22 12.54
CA VAL A 140 -0.35 -19.12 12.31
C VAL A 140 -0.47 -18.03 13.37
N LEU A 141 -1.71 -17.70 13.78
CA LEU A 141 -1.94 -16.65 14.78
C LEU A 141 -1.28 -16.99 16.12
N ASN A 142 -1.31 -18.23 16.57
CA ASN A 142 -0.65 -18.63 17.82
C ASN A 142 0.88 -18.61 17.69
N HIS A 143 1.44 -18.99 16.55
CA HIS A 143 2.87 -18.85 16.30
C HIS A 143 3.35 -17.41 16.42
N VAL A 144 2.68 -16.44 15.77
CA VAL A 144 3.09 -15.03 15.85
C VAL A 144 2.82 -14.41 17.24
N LYS A 145 1.79 -14.87 17.97
CA LYS A 145 1.57 -14.51 19.38
C LYS A 145 2.73 -14.99 20.26
N GLU A 146 3.29 -16.17 19.97
CA GLU A 146 4.44 -16.69 20.69
C GLU A 146 5.71 -15.86 20.40
N PHE A 147 5.94 -15.44 19.15
CA PHE A 147 7.04 -14.51 18.83
C PHE A 147 6.94 -13.18 19.60
N LYS A 148 5.71 -12.70 19.79
CA LYS A 148 5.47 -11.51 20.61
C LYS A 148 5.82 -11.74 22.08
N LYS A 149 5.44 -12.87 22.68
CA LYS A 149 5.82 -13.23 24.06
C LYS A 149 7.32 -13.35 24.23
N GLN A 150 8.03 -13.81 23.20
CA GLN A 150 9.49 -13.92 23.17
C GLN A 150 10.19 -12.56 22.98
N GLY A 151 9.45 -11.47 22.75
CA GLY A 151 9.98 -10.14 22.49
C GLY A 151 10.56 -9.94 21.09
N ARG A 152 10.35 -10.90 20.16
CA ARG A 152 10.76 -10.81 18.76
C ARG A 152 9.81 -9.95 17.93
N ILE A 153 8.59 -9.73 18.41
CA ILE A 153 7.59 -8.80 17.89
C ILE A 153 7.14 -7.91 19.05
N ARG A 154 7.13 -6.58 18.88
CA ARG A 154 6.57 -5.67 19.88
C ARG A 154 5.06 -5.52 19.74
N HIS A 155 4.60 -5.18 18.52
CA HIS A 155 3.18 -4.97 18.23
C HIS A 155 2.75 -5.87 17.07
N LEU A 156 1.63 -6.58 17.26
CA LEU A 156 1.06 -7.49 16.26
C LEU A 156 -0.16 -6.86 15.59
N GLY A 157 -0.23 -6.96 14.28
CA GLY A 157 -1.33 -6.46 13.47
C GLY A 157 -1.57 -7.29 12.22
N PHE A 158 -2.37 -6.75 11.32
CA PHE A 158 -2.60 -7.34 9.99
C PHE A 158 -2.80 -6.27 8.92
N SER A 159 -2.43 -6.56 7.69
CA SER A 159 -2.83 -5.77 6.52
C SER A 159 -3.99 -6.45 5.82
N PHE A 160 -4.90 -5.66 5.26
CA PHE A 160 -6.21 -6.14 4.84
C PHE A 160 -6.58 -5.69 3.42
N HIS A 161 -7.13 -6.65 2.64
CA HIS A 161 -7.63 -6.43 1.28
C HIS A 161 -8.84 -7.33 1.00
N ASP A 162 -9.98 -7.03 1.60
CA ASP A 162 -11.25 -7.73 1.36
C ASP A 162 -12.44 -6.82 1.74
N ASP A 163 -13.64 -7.36 1.81
CA ASP A 163 -14.84 -6.63 2.18
C ASP A 163 -14.92 -6.30 3.69
N LEU A 164 -15.80 -5.36 4.01
CA LEU A 164 -15.98 -4.88 5.39
C LEU A 164 -16.45 -5.97 6.36
N GLU A 165 -17.26 -6.94 5.92
CA GLU A 165 -17.73 -8.03 6.78
C GLU A 165 -16.56 -8.93 7.19
N THR A 166 -15.72 -9.28 6.24
CA THR A 166 -14.48 -10.04 6.49
C THR A 166 -13.55 -9.28 7.43
N PHE A 167 -13.42 -7.96 7.24
CA PHE A 167 -12.61 -7.11 8.13
C PHE A 167 -13.07 -7.18 9.59
N LYS A 168 -14.37 -6.97 9.82
CA LYS A 168 -14.98 -7.05 11.16
C LYS A 168 -14.77 -8.41 11.77
N ARG A 169 -15.04 -9.47 11.01
CA ARG A 169 -14.89 -10.86 11.46
C ARG A 169 -13.46 -11.20 11.88
N ILE A 170 -12.44 -10.75 11.15
CA ILE A 170 -11.03 -10.95 11.53
C ILE A 170 -10.73 -10.29 12.88
N ILE A 171 -11.19 -9.06 13.09
CA ILE A 171 -11.00 -8.37 14.37
C ILE A 171 -11.71 -9.12 15.48
N ASP A 172 -12.99 -9.47 15.31
CA ASP A 172 -13.82 -10.09 16.33
C ASP A 172 -13.33 -11.51 16.71
N SER A 173 -12.87 -12.29 15.72
CA SER A 173 -12.41 -13.67 15.92
C SER A 173 -10.96 -13.80 16.35
N SER A 174 -10.19 -12.70 16.36
CA SER A 174 -8.78 -12.70 16.76
C SER A 174 -8.54 -12.74 18.29
N ASP A 175 -9.61 -12.66 19.09
CA ASP A 175 -9.55 -12.64 20.55
C ASP A 175 -8.60 -11.57 21.10
N GLY A 176 -8.65 -10.37 20.52
CA GLY A 176 -7.82 -9.23 20.92
C GLY A 176 -6.33 -9.39 20.62
N ALA A 177 -5.97 -10.30 19.72
CA ALA A 177 -4.56 -10.51 19.36
C ALA A 177 -3.93 -9.32 18.66
N PHE A 178 -4.72 -8.55 17.90
CA PHE A 178 -4.23 -7.43 17.10
C PHE A 178 -4.34 -6.11 17.85
N GLU A 179 -3.30 -5.29 17.77
CA GLU A 179 -3.20 -3.95 18.34
C GLU A 179 -3.35 -2.88 17.27
N PHE A 180 -3.11 -3.22 16.02
CA PHE A 180 -3.24 -2.33 14.87
C PHE A 180 -3.64 -3.07 13.60
N CYS A 181 -4.10 -2.32 12.62
CA CYS A 181 -4.33 -2.81 11.27
C CYS A 181 -3.81 -1.83 10.22
N GLN A 182 -3.53 -2.36 9.04
CA GLN A 182 -3.15 -1.58 7.87
C GLN A 182 -4.19 -1.76 6.78
N ILE A 183 -4.89 -0.69 6.41
CA ILE A 183 -5.99 -0.71 5.45
C ILE A 183 -5.73 0.22 4.28
N GLN A 184 -6.25 -0.15 3.11
CA GLN A 184 -6.31 0.75 1.97
C GLN A 184 -7.38 1.81 2.19
N LEU A 185 -6.97 3.08 2.14
CA LEU A 185 -7.91 4.21 2.21
C LEU A 185 -7.35 5.42 1.46
N ASN A 186 -8.19 6.02 0.65
CA ASN A 186 -8.03 7.32 0.00
C ASN A 186 -9.42 7.86 -0.32
N TYR A 187 -9.54 9.09 -0.76
CA TYR A 187 -10.84 9.70 -1.01
C TYR A 187 -11.64 9.02 -2.14
N ALA A 188 -10.97 8.35 -3.10
CA ALA A 188 -11.67 7.60 -4.15
C ALA A 188 -12.17 6.23 -3.67
N ASP A 189 -11.54 5.63 -2.66
CA ASP A 189 -11.92 4.34 -2.09
C ASP A 189 -12.69 4.47 -0.76
N ALA A 190 -12.99 5.69 -0.32
CA ALA A 190 -13.58 5.97 0.99
C ALA A 190 -14.92 5.25 1.23
N ALA A 191 -15.75 5.13 0.20
CA ALA A 191 -17.04 4.42 0.21
C ALA A 191 -16.98 3.06 -0.52
N SER A 192 -15.80 2.46 -0.68
CA SER A 192 -15.63 1.17 -1.38
C SER A 192 -16.30 0.03 -0.62
N ASN A 193 -16.99 -0.85 -1.36
CA ASN A 193 -17.52 -2.11 -0.81
C ASN A 193 -16.48 -3.26 -0.85
N PHE A 194 -15.34 -3.04 -1.51
CA PHE A 194 -14.28 -4.04 -1.72
C PHE A 194 -13.04 -3.81 -0.85
N GLN A 195 -13.10 -2.84 0.06
CA GLN A 195 -12.05 -2.52 1.02
C GLN A 195 -12.72 -2.14 2.36
N ALA A 196 -11.94 -2.07 3.42
CA ALA A 196 -12.45 -1.67 4.74
C ALA A 196 -13.09 -0.26 4.73
N GLY A 197 -12.56 0.66 3.93
CA GLY A 197 -13.09 2.00 3.76
C GLY A 197 -13.16 2.83 5.05
N LEU A 198 -13.98 3.88 5.04
CA LEU A 198 -14.21 4.73 6.22
C LEU A 198 -14.93 3.98 7.36
N GLU A 199 -15.81 3.05 7.01
CA GLU A 199 -16.50 2.24 8.03
C GLU A 199 -15.56 1.27 8.73
N GLY A 200 -14.61 0.67 8.00
CA GLY A 200 -13.56 -0.16 8.59
C GLY A 200 -12.61 0.65 9.47
N LEU A 201 -12.22 1.86 9.06
CA LEU A 201 -11.46 2.79 9.90
C LEU A 201 -12.19 3.05 11.22
N LYS A 202 -13.49 3.34 11.15
CA LYS A 202 -14.31 3.55 12.33
C LYS A 202 -14.35 2.31 13.20
N TYR A 203 -14.63 1.15 12.62
CA TYR A 203 -14.75 -0.12 13.35
C TYR A 203 -13.45 -0.51 14.06
N ALA A 204 -12.31 -0.45 13.36
CA ALA A 204 -11.01 -0.74 13.96
C ALA A 204 -10.72 0.18 15.17
N SER A 205 -10.91 1.49 14.98
CA SER A 205 -10.67 2.46 16.05
C SER A 205 -11.63 2.29 17.25
N ASP A 206 -12.90 1.97 17.00
CA ASP A 206 -13.88 1.74 18.08
C ASP A 206 -13.58 0.43 18.85
N ASN A 207 -12.84 -0.51 18.25
CA ASN A 207 -12.32 -1.73 18.88
C ASN A 207 -10.89 -1.57 19.43
N GLY A 208 -10.36 -0.35 19.50
CA GLY A 208 -9.08 -0.06 20.13
C GLY A 208 -7.84 -0.30 19.26
N LEU A 209 -8.01 -0.62 17.96
CA LEU A 209 -6.88 -0.79 17.05
C LEU A 209 -6.36 0.56 16.55
N SER A 210 -5.05 0.72 16.53
CA SER A 210 -4.40 1.79 15.77
C SER A 210 -4.50 1.50 14.27
N VAL A 211 -4.64 2.55 13.44
CA VAL A 211 -4.85 2.37 12.01
C VAL A 211 -3.74 3.02 11.19
N VAL A 212 -3.11 2.20 10.35
CA VAL A 212 -2.13 2.60 9.33
C VAL A 212 -2.82 2.60 7.97
N ILE A 213 -2.59 3.64 7.18
CA ILE A 213 -3.17 3.75 5.84
C ILE A 213 -2.13 3.42 4.79
N MET A 214 -2.47 2.48 3.91
CA MET A 214 -1.76 2.22 2.65
C MET A 214 -2.56 2.74 1.46
N GLU A 215 -1.89 2.92 0.32
CA GLU A 215 -2.48 3.43 -0.92
C GLU A 215 -3.17 4.81 -0.77
N PRO A 216 -2.59 5.77 -0.03
CA PRO A 216 -3.21 7.09 0.17
C PRO A 216 -3.40 7.85 -1.16
N LEU A 217 -2.59 7.52 -2.17
CA LEU A 217 -2.65 8.09 -3.52
C LEU A 217 -3.11 7.07 -4.59
N LYS A 218 -3.75 5.95 -4.18
CA LYS A 218 -4.28 4.90 -5.08
C LYS A 218 -3.25 4.44 -6.11
N GLY A 219 -2.08 4.02 -5.66
CA GLY A 219 -0.99 3.58 -6.54
C GLY A 219 -0.36 4.69 -7.39
N GLY A 220 -0.57 5.95 -7.01
CA GLY A 220 -0.14 7.13 -7.76
C GLY A 220 -1.20 7.68 -8.73
N LYS A 221 -2.36 7.03 -8.87
CA LYS A 221 -3.43 7.50 -9.78
C LYS A 221 -4.09 8.81 -9.33
N LEU A 222 -4.01 9.13 -8.06
CA LEU A 222 -4.48 10.40 -7.50
C LEU A 222 -3.39 11.50 -7.48
N VAL A 223 -2.32 11.35 -8.24
CA VAL A 223 -1.26 12.37 -8.39
C VAL A 223 -1.53 13.28 -9.60
N VAL A 224 -2.03 12.68 -10.69
CA VAL A 224 -2.43 13.39 -11.91
C VAL A 224 -3.89 13.07 -12.20
N LEU A 225 -4.75 14.09 -12.15
CA LEU A 225 -6.18 13.94 -12.37
C LEU A 225 -6.58 14.62 -13.67
N PRO A 226 -7.63 14.13 -14.37
CA PRO A 226 -8.30 14.86 -15.43
C PRO A 226 -8.72 16.26 -14.95
N GLU A 227 -8.69 17.27 -15.84
CA GLU A 227 -8.95 18.67 -15.50
C GLU A 227 -10.33 18.86 -14.86
N HIS A 228 -11.36 18.16 -15.35
CA HIS A 228 -12.71 18.23 -14.80
C HIS A 228 -12.83 17.68 -13.37
N VAL A 229 -11.96 16.75 -12.96
CA VAL A 229 -11.87 16.22 -11.58
C VAL A 229 -11.05 17.17 -10.71
N SER A 230 -9.88 17.60 -11.18
CA SER A 230 -8.97 18.44 -10.39
C SER A 230 -9.56 19.81 -10.05
N LYS A 231 -10.41 20.36 -10.91
CA LYS A 231 -11.15 21.63 -10.67
C LYS A 231 -12.16 21.57 -9.50
N ILE A 232 -12.58 20.37 -9.11
CA ILE A 232 -13.50 20.19 -7.97
C ILE A 232 -12.74 20.28 -6.64
N LEU A 233 -11.46 19.86 -6.63
CA LEU A 233 -10.66 19.89 -5.41
C LEU A 233 -10.55 21.30 -4.83
N PRO A 234 -10.43 21.43 -3.48
CA PRO A 234 -10.18 22.70 -2.83
C PRO A 234 -8.96 23.44 -3.40
N GLU A 235 -9.10 24.75 -3.58
CA GLU A 235 -8.03 25.62 -4.07
C GLU A 235 -6.95 25.85 -2.99
N GLY A 236 -5.76 26.31 -3.43
CA GLY A 236 -4.66 26.65 -2.52
C GLY A 236 -3.82 25.44 -2.06
N ARG A 237 -4.17 24.23 -2.52
CA ARG A 237 -3.42 22.98 -2.31
C ARG A 237 -3.16 22.28 -3.64
N THR A 238 -2.07 21.54 -3.73
CA THR A 238 -1.86 20.64 -4.86
C THR A 238 -2.83 19.46 -4.81
N ILE A 239 -2.93 18.70 -5.91
CA ILE A 239 -3.74 17.47 -5.96
C ILE A 239 -3.29 16.49 -4.86
N VAL A 240 -1.97 16.31 -4.72
CA VAL A 240 -1.39 15.41 -3.70
C VAL A 240 -1.66 15.91 -2.28
N GLU A 241 -1.55 17.22 -2.04
CA GLU A 241 -1.89 17.81 -0.73
C GLU A 241 -3.35 17.55 -0.35
N ASN A 242 -4.29 17.73 -1.27
CA ASN A 242 -5.70 17.44 -1.00
C ASN A 242 -5.93 15.98 -0.62
N ALA A 243 -5.25 15.04 -1.29
CA ALA A 243 -5.38 13.62 -1.00
C ALA A 243 -4.80 13.22 0.36
N LEU A 244 -3.63 13.73 0.71
CA LEU A 244 -2.99 13.44 1.99
C LEU A 244 -3.68 14.15 3.15
N ASP A 245 -4.07 15.41 2.97
CA ASP A 245 -4.78 16.20 3.97
C ASP A 245 -6.14 15.59 4.33
N PHE A 246 -6.86 15.02 3.34
CA PHE A 246 -8.10 14.28 3.58
C PHE A 246 -7.92 13.18 4.65
N LEU A 247 -6.80 12.49 4.61
CA LEU A 247 -6.52 11.41 5.56
C LEU A 247 -5.94 11.95 6.87
N TRP A 248 -5.02 12.92 6.84
CA TRP A 248 -4.45 13.51 8.06
C TRP A 248 -5.46 14.28 8.89
N ASP A 249 -6.53 14.80 8.26
CA ASP A 249 -7.66 15.43 8.96
C ASP A 249 -8.35 14.49 9.96
N MET A 250 -8.26 13.18 9.75
CA MET A 250 -8.92 12.16 10.55
C MET A 250 -8.08 11.76 11.77
N LYS A 251 -8.60 12.02 12.98
CA LYS A 251 -7.94 11.66 14.25
C LYS A 251 -7.69 10.18 14.42
N LYS A 252 -8.50 9.32 13.80
CA LYS A 252 -8.45 7.86 13.92
C LYS A 252 -7.29 7.21 13.14
N ILE A 253 -6.58 7.97 12.31
CA ILE A 253 -5.46 7.50 11.50
C ILE A 253 -4.16 7.82 12.24
N SER A 254 -3.33 6.80 12.48
CA SER A 254 -2.03 6.97 13.11
C SER A 254 -0.96 7.38 12.11
N ILE A 255 -0.86 6.69 10.98
CA ILE A 255 0.20 6.85 9.97
C ILE A 255 -0.38 6.76 8.57
N LEU A 256 0.15 7.58 7.65
CA LEU A 256 0.03 7.35 6.20
C LEU A 256 1.33 6.77 5.68
N LEU A 257 1.26 5.63 5.00
CA LEU A 257 2.39 5.07 4.27
C LEU A 257 2.45 5.64 2.86
N SER A 258 3.57 6.22 2.49
CA SER A 258 3.82 6.67 1.13
C SER A 258 5.02 5.96 0.53
N GLY A 259 4.81 5.40 -0.67
CA GLY A 259 5.88 4.85 -1.50
C GLY A 259 6.49 5.99 -2.34
N MET A 260 7.57 6.56 -1.84
CA MET A 260 8.28 7.67 -2.47
C MET A 260 9.47 7.13 -3.28
N GLY A 261 9.38 7.19 -4.60
CA GLY A 261 10.42 6.68 -5.51
C GLY A 261 11.49 7.70 -5.86
N SER A 262 11.43 8.93 -5.31
CA SER A 262 12.41 9.98 -5.54
C SER A 262 12.58 10.90 -4.34
N MET A 263 13.74 11.55 -4.26
CA MET A 263 14.05 12.56 -3.23
C MET A 263 13.09 13.76 -3.30
N GLU A 264 12.58 14.12 -4.47
CA GLU A 264 11.62 15.21 -4.65
C GLU A 264 10.28 14.86 -4.00
N GLN A 265 9.72 13.66 -4.29
CA GLN A 265 8.49 13.17 -3.65
C GLN A 265 8.64 13.10 -2.12
N LEU A 266 9.78 12.65 -1.64
CA LEU A 266 10.08 12.58 -0.21
C LEU A 266 10.05 13.97 0.44
N LYS A 267 10.72 14.95 -0.16
CA LYS A 267 10.76 16.35 0.35
C LYS A 267 9.38 16.98 0.37
N ASP A 268 8.60 16.79 -0.69
CA ASP A 268 7.24 17.32 -0.77
C ASP A 268 6.33 16.69 0.29
N ASN A 269 6.36 15.37 0.43
CA ASN A 269 5.53 14.68 1.42
C ASN A 269 5.91 15.03 2.86
N ILE A 270 7.21 15.21 3.16
CA ILE A 270 7.67 15.73 4.48
C ILE A 270 7.14 17.14 4.71
N LYS A 271 7.21 18.01 3.72
CA LYS A 271 6.64 19.37 3.79
C LYS A 271 5.14 19.32 4.10
N TYR A 272 4.39 18.48 3.41
CA TYR A 272 2.96 18.33 3.63
C TYR A 272 2.66 17.76 5.03
N ALA A 273 3.36 16.71 5.44
CA ALA A 273 3.23 16.11 6.77
C ALA A 273 3.55 17.09 7.91
N SER A 274 4.54 17.97 7.73
CA SER A 274 4.95 18.91 8.78
C SER A 274 3.89 19.97 9.12
N ARG A 275 3.00 20.29 8.18
CA ARG A 275 1.89 21.24 8.38
C ARG A 275 0.55 20.56 8.68
N SER A 276 0.48 19.23 8.58
CA SER A 276 -0.75 18.47 8.78
C SER A 276 -1.30 18.62 10.21
N ASP A 277 -2.60 18.57 10.36
CA ASP A 277 -3.26 18.52 11.66
C ASP A 277 -4.60 17.79 11.56
N VAL A 278 -5.17 17.43 12.71
CA VAL A 278 -6.52 16.87 12.81
C VAL A 278 -7.55 17.99 12.71
N GLY A 279 -8.60 17.77 11.91
CA GLY A 279 -9.69 18.75 11.76
C GLY A 279 -9.29 20.02 11.00
N MET A 280 -8.29 19.92 10.12
CA MET A 280 -7.79 21.07 9.34
C MET A 280 -8.63 21.39 8.11
N LEU A 281 -9.50 20.48 7.68
CA LEU A 281 -10.38 20.65 6.53
C LEU A 281 -11.78 21.09 6.99
N SER A 282 -12.35 22.11 6.33
CA SER A 282 -13.75 22.46 6.48
C SER A 282 -14.67 21.36 5.91
N GLU A 283 -15.93 21.34 6.33
CA GLU A 283 -16.90 20.37 5.79
C GLU A 283 -17.15 20.54 4.28
N ASP A 284 -17.05 21.75 3.75
CA ASP A 284 -17.13 22.02 2.32
C ASP A 284 -15.92 21.43 1.57
N GLU A 285 -14.71 21.60 2.09
CA GLU A 285 -13.50 21.01 1.50
C GLU A 285 -13.58 19.47 1.49
N LYS A 286 -14.01 18.85 2.58
CA LYS A 286 -14.22 17.39 2.65
C LYS A 286 -15.22 16.92 1.61
N LYS A 287 -16.35 17.62 1.48
CA LYS A 287 -17.39 17.31 0.49
C LYS A 287 -16.85 17.39 -0.93
N ARG A 288 -16.10 18.44 -1.27
CA ARG A 288 -15.49 18.63 -2.59
C ARG A 288 -14.46 17.53 -2.89
N ILE A 289 -13.65 17.14 -1.92
CA ILE A 289 -12.67 16.05 -2.07
C ILE A 289 -13.39 14.71 -2.33
N MET A 290 -14.45 14.40 -1.59
CA MET A 290 -15.25 13.19 -1.80
C MET A 290 -15.93 13.19 -3.16
N GLU A 291 -16.52 14.32 -3.58
CA GLU A 291 -17.14 14.48 -4.89
C GLU A 291 -16.12 14.27 -6.03
N ALA A 292 -14.90 14.78 -5.88
CA ALA A 292 -13.82 14.52 -6.83
C ALA A 292 -13.48 13.03 -6.92
N GLY A 293 -13.52 12.29 -5.81
CA GLY A 293 -13.37 10.84 -5.77
C GLY A 293 -14.46 10.09 -6.52
N ASP A 294 -15.71 10.49 -6.31
CA ASP A 294 -16.86 9.88 -6.99
C ASP A 294 -16.78 10.07 -8.51
N ILE A 295 -16.44 11.28 -8.96
CA ILE A 295 -16.30 11.58 -10.41
C ILE A 295 -15.09 10.86 -10.99
N PHE A 296 -13.96 10.81 -10.27
CA PHE A 296 -12.80 10.02 -10.69
C PHE A 296 -13.16 8.55 -10.90
N ASN A 297 -13.94 7.96 -9.99
CA ASN A 297 -14.37 6.56 -10.10
C ASN A 297 -15.32 6.31 -11.29
N GLN A 298 -16.16 7.28 -11.67
CA GLN A 298 -17.03 7.17 -12.83
C GLN A 298 -16.25 7.12 -14.15
N GLY A 299 -15.05 7.72 -14.19
CA GLY A 299 -14.20 7.71 -15.40
C GLY A 299 -13.31 6.49 -15.54
N ALA A 300 -13.06 5.72 -14.49
CA ALA A 300 -12.16 4.57 -14.52
C ALA A 300 -12.92 3.26 -14.77
N ARG A 301 -12.58 2.56 -15.85
CA ARG A 301 -13.16 1.24 -16.19
C ARG A 301 -12.69 0.13 -15.25
N VAL A 302 -11.41 0.18 -14.81
CA VAL A 302 -10.83 -0.77 -13.87
C VAL A 302 -10.08 -0.02 -12.77
N GLN A 303 -10.45 -0.24 -11.51
CA GLN A 303 -9.84 0.42 -10.34
C GLN A 303 -8.49 -0.21 -9.92
N CYS A 304 -7.74 -0.75 -10.89
CA CYS A 304 -6.43 -1.37 -10.65
C CYS A 304 -5.43 -0.36 -10.06
N THR A 305 -4.75 -0.68 -8.96
CA THR A 305 -3.73 0.17 -8.31
C THR A 305 -2.32 -0.03 -8.87
N GLY A 306 -2.13 -0.99 -9.78
CA GLY A 306 -0.82 -1.32 -10.34
C GLY A 306 0.13 -1.98 -9.34
N CYS A 307 -0.38 -2.62 -8.28
CA CYS A 307 0.42 -3.27 -7.23
C CYS A 307 1.23 -4.47 -7.71
N ARG A 308 0.87 -5.06 -8.87
CA ARG A 308 1.56 -6.18 -9.54
C ARG A 308 1.51 -7.53 -8.80
N TYR A 309 0.66 -7.71 -7.78
CA TYR A 309 0.50 -9.02 -7.12
C TYR A 309 -0.05 -10.13 -8.05
N CYS A 310 -0.71 -9.74 -9.15
CA CYS A 310 -1.13 -10.66 -10.22
C CYS A 310 0.03 -11.13 -11.13
N MET A 311 1.25 -10.65 -10.89
CA MET A 311 2.44 -10.99 -11.68
C MET A 311 3.36 -11.95 -10.92
N PRO A 312 4.16 -12.82 -11.62
CA PRO A 312 4.15 -13.00 -13.08
C PRO A 312 2.92 -13.75 -13.58
N CYS A 313 2.40 -13.33 -14.74
CA CYS A 313 1.35 -14.09 -15.42
C CYS A 313 1.96 -15.28 -16.16
N PRO A 314 1.42 -16.52 -16.05
CA PRO A 314 1.93 -17.70 -16.77
C PRO A 314 1.91 -17.54 -18.31
N ALA A 315 1.03 -16.66 -18.83
CA ALA A 315 0.95 -16.32 -20.26
C ALA A 315 1.74 -15.04 -20.61
N ASN A 316 2.64 -14.58 -19.75
CA ASN A 316 3.47 -13.38 -19.92
C ASN A 316 2.72 -12.06 -20.17
N ILE A 317 1.43 -11.99 -19.83
CA ILE A 317 0.62 -10.78 -20.00
C ILE A 317 1.01 -9.78 -18.91
N ASP A 318 1.35 -8.53 -19.27
CA ASP A 318 1.47 -7.43 -18.30
C ASP A 318 0.06 -6.89 -17.97
N ILE A 319 -0.63 -7.58 -17.06
CA ILE A 319 -2.01 -7.28 -16.66
C ILE A 319 -2.18 -5.83 -16.19
N PRO A 320 -1.31 -5.29 -15.30
CA PRO A 320 -1.43 -3.89 -14.86
C PRO A 320 -1.28 -2.87 -15.97
N GLU A 321 -0.39 -3.10 -16.94
CA GLU A 321 -0.20 -2.19 -18.06
C GLU A 321 -1.42 -2.20 -19.00
N ILE A 322 -2.01 -3.36 -19.28
CA ILE A 322 -3.26 -3.44 -20.07
C ILE A 322 -4.39 -2.66 -19.40
N PHE A 323 -4.58 -2.84 -18.09
CA PHE A 323 -5.61 -2.10 -17.35
C PHE A 323 -5.36 -0.60 -17.30
N LYS A 324 -4.08 -0.19 -17.25
CA LYS A 324 -3.70 1.21 -17.35
C LYS A 324 -4.09 1.79 -18.70
N LEU A 325 -3.72 1.13 -19.82
CA LEU A 325 -4.07 1.55 -21.17
C LEU A 325 -5.59 1.60 -21.37
N TYR A 326 -6.32 0.61 -20.84
CA TYR A 326 -7.78 0.55 -20.91
C TYR A 326 -8.45 1.73 -20.19
N ASN A 327 -7.91 2.15 -19.05
CA ASN A 327 -8.37 3.34 -18.33
C ASN A 327 -7.94 4.64 -19.05
N GLU A 328 -6.73 4.70 -19.60
CA GLU A 328 -6.24 5.86 -20.35
C GLU A 328 -7.11 6.11 -21.59
N GLN A 329 -7.48 5.06 -22.31
CA GLN A 329 -8.41 5.16 -23.44
C GLN A 329 -9.76 5.76 -23.03
N ALA A 330 -10.28 5.46 -21.84
CA ALA A 330 -11.54 6.01 -21.34
C ALA A 330 -11.44 7.49 -20.95
N LEU A 331 -10.26 7.94 -20.55
CA LEU A 331 -10.04 9.29 -19.99
C LEU A 331 -9.52 10.29 -21.02
N THR A 332 -8.96 9.82 -22.15
CA THR A 332 -8.38 10.68 -23.19
C THR A 332 -9.36 10.90 -24.33
N TYR A 333 -9.92 12.11 -24.43
CA TYR A 333 -10.65 12.58 -25.61
C TYR A 333 -9.69 13.09 -26.69
N THR A 334 -8.67 12.30 -27.06
CA THR A 334 -7.76 12.68 -28.13
C THR A 334 -8.13 11.96 -29.43
N TRP A 335 -7.99 12.67 -30.58
CA TRP A 335 -8.22 12.13 -31.90
C TRP A 335 -7.26 10.98 -32.29
N GLU A 336 -6.15 10.85 -31.54
CA GLU A 336 -5.20 9.76 -31.68
C GLU A 336 -5.35 8.84 -30.46
N ASP A 337 -5.81 7.61 -30.71
CA ASP A 337 -5.94 6.58 -29.67
C ASP A 337 -4.55 5.98 -29.34
N GLU A 338 -3.71 6.78 -28.67
CA GLU A 338 -2.39 6.38 -28.21
C GLU A 338 -2.40 5.13 -27.30
N PRO A 339 -3.36 4.97 -26.39
CA PRO A 339 -3.46 3.73 -25.59
C PRO A 339 -3.68 2.48 -26.44
N SER A 340 -4.55 2.53 -27.46
CA SER A 340 -4.76 1.41 -28.37
C SER A 340 -3.52 1.11 -29.20
N LYS A 341 -2.81 2.13 -29.71
CA LYS A 341 -1.53 1.93 -30.41
C LYS A 341 -0.52 1.20 -29.53
N LYS A 342 -0.30 1.68 -28.29
CA LYS A 342 0.59 1.03 -27.32
C LYS A 342 0.19 -0.41 -27.03
N TYR A 343 -1.11 -0.68 -26.89
CA TYR A 343 -1.62 -2.03 -26.67
C TYR A 343 -1.35 -2.94 -27.87
N LEU A 344 -1.55 -2.44 -29.11
CA LEU A 344 -1.28 -3.21 -30.35
C LEU A 344 0.20 -3.53 -30.51
N ASP A 345 1.10 -2.72 -29.98
CA ASP A 345 2.56 -2.93 -30.01
C ASP A 345 3.04 -3.90 -28.90
N MET A 346 2.19 -4.29 -27.95
CA MET A 346 2.57 -5.26 -26.90
C MET A 346 2.78 -6.65 -27.50
N GLU A 347 3.82 -7.35 -27.04
CA GLU A 347 4.12 -8.73 -27.46
C GLU A 347 3.04 -9.72 -26.98
N TYR A 348 2.60 -9.57 -25.71
CA TYR A 348 1.54 -10.41 -25.12
C TYR A 348 0.34 -9.55 -24.78
N LYS A 349 -0.76 -9.79 -25.44
CA LYS A 349 -2.02 -9.06 -25.32
C LYS A 349 -3.03 -9.82 -24.44
N ALA A 350 -4.20 -9.24 -24.24
CA ALA A 350 -5.26 -9.81 -23.41
C ALA A 350 -5.77 -11.17 -23.95
N ASP A 351 -5.74 -11.39 -25.24
CA ASP A 351 -6.16 -12.63 -25.91
C ASP A 351 -5.24 -13.82 -25.63
N ALA A 352 -3.99 -13.58 -25.17
CA ALA A 352 -3.10 -14.63 -24.69
C ALA A 352 -3.57 -15.26 -23.35
N CYS A 353 -4.64 -14.74 -22.72
CA CYS A 353 -5.12 -15.20 -21.44
C CYS A 353 -5.68 -16.62 -21.49
N VAL A 354 -5.03 -17.57 -20.83
CA VAL A 354 -5.46 -18.96 -20.71
C VAL A 354 -6.52 -19.20 -19.62
N LYS A 355 -7.04 -18.14 -19.02
CA LYS A 355 -8.11 -18.15 -17.98
C LYS A 355 -7.77 -19.06 -16.76
N CYS A 356 -6.51 -19.20 -16.41
CA CYS A 356 -6.05 -20.03 -15.27
C CYS A 356 -6.44 -19.45 -13.90
N ARG A 357 -6.88 -18.18 -13.82
CA ARG A 357 -7.35 -17.47 -12.62
C ARG A 357 -6.31 -17.27 -11.50
N ASN A 358 -5.05 -17.60 -11.72
CA ASN A 358 -3.98 -17.40 -10.72
C ASN A 358 -3.89 -15.91 -10.28
N CYS A 359 -4.09 -14.98 -11.22
CA CYS A 359 -4.09 -13.55 -10.93
C CYS A 359 -5.26 -13.08 -10.04
N VAL A 360 -6.39 -13.81 -10.05
CA VAL A 360 -7.59 -13.45 -9.27
C VAL A 360 -7.35 -13.67 -7.79
N SER A 361 -6.78 -14.83 -7.41
CA SER A 361 -6.50 -15.17 -6.01
C SER A 361 -5.45 -14.26 -5.36
N HIS A 362 -4.64 -13.55 -6.15
CA HIS A 362 -3.62 -12.63 -5.65
C HIS A 362 -4.02 -11.15 -5.74
N CYS A 363 -5.19 -10.84 -6.36
CA CYS A 363 -5.60 -9.46 -6.57
C CYS A 363 -6.18 -8.83 -5.29
N PRO A 364 -5.53 -7.82 -4.68
CA PRO A 364 -6.05 -7.15 -3.49
C PRO A 364 -7.34 -6.35 -3.74
N GLN A 365 -7.72 -6.18 -5.01
CA GLN A 365 -8.94 -5.47 -5.41
C GLN A 365 -10.08 -6.42 -5.78
N ASN A 366 -9.90 -7.74 -5.61
CA ASN A 366 -10.90 -8.79 -5.89
C ASN A 366 -11.49 -8.75 -7.30
N PHE A 367 -10.69 -8.39 -8.31
CA PHE A 367 -11.15 -8.33 -9.70
C PHE A 367 -11.25 -9.70 -10.36
N ASP A 368 -12.29 -9.91 -11.17
CA ASP A 368 -12.30 -10.98 -12.16
C ASP A 368 -11.41 -10.60 -13.36
N ILE A 369 -10.10 -10.71 -13.13
CA ILE A 369 -9.07 -10.27 -14.08
C ILE A 369 -9.23 -10.88 -15.48
N PRO A 370 -9.51 -12.19 -15.65
CA PRO A 370 -9.72 -12.77 -16.97
C PRO A 370 -10.85 -12.11 -17.76
N LYS A 371 -11.97 -11.80 -17.09
CA LYS A 371 -13.11 -11.10 -17.72
C LYS A 371 -12.75 -9.66 -18.09
N LEU A 372 -12.09 -8.94 -17.19
CA LEU A 372 -11.67 -7.56 -17.44
C LEU A 372 -10.58 -7.47 -18.51
N LEU A 373 -9.72 -8.47 -18.67
CA LEU A 373 -8.76 -8.55 -19.78
C LEU A 373 -9.48 -8.72 -21.13
N GLU A 374 -10.52 -9.56 -21.18
CA GLU A 374 -11.33 -9.75 -22.39
C GLU A 374 -11.99 -8.43 -22.80
N GLU A 375 -12.66 -7.71 -21.87
CA GLU A 375 -13.26 -6.40 -22.10
C GLU A 375 -12.22 -5.35 -22.53
N ALA A 376 -11.05 -5.32 -21.88
CA ALA A 376 -9.96 -4.42 -22.22
C ALA A 376 -9.40 -4.71 -23.63
N GLY A 377 -9.18 -5.98 -23.96
CA GLY A 377 -8.71 -6.41 -25.27
C GLY A 377 -9.67 -6.03 -26.38
N GLU A 378 -10.96 -6.27 -26.21
CA GLU A 378 -11.99 -5.87 -27.17
C GLU A 378 -12.04 -4.35 -27.41
N SER A 379 -11.83 -3.55 -26.36
CA SER A 379 -11.84 -2.10 -26.46
C SER A 379 -10.58 -1.53 -27.10
N LEU A 380 -9.40 -2.01 -26.67
CA LEU A 380 -8.10 -1.52 -27.10
C LEU A 380 -7.70 -2.00 -28.51
N SER A 381 -8.37 -3.02 -29.04
CA SER A 381 -8.13 -3.54 -30.39
C SER A 381 -8.97 -2.86 -31.48
N LYS A 382 -9.87 -1.94 -31.13
CA LYS A 382 -10.70 -1.16 -32.08
C LYS A 382 -9.98 0.09 -32.54
#